data_c740ec6fe58c20af30256b687b9edc0a
#
_entry.id   c740ec6fe58c20af30256b687b9edc0a
#
_cell.length_a   1.000
_cell.length_b   1.000
_cell.length_c   1.000
_cell.angle_alpha   90.00
_cell.angle_beta   90.00
_cell.angle_gamma   90.00
#
_symmetry.space_group_name_H-M   'P 1'
#
loop_
_entity.id
_entity.type
_entity.pdbx_description
1 polymer ?
#
loop_
_entity_poly.entity_id
_entity_poly.type
_entity_poly.pdbx_seq_one_letter_code
_entity_poly.pdbx_strand_id
1 'polypeptide(L)'
;MNKKELVSAIASHTDSTQAAAGEFLNAFCEVVVSEMKKGDGSTVAIPGFGQFIAKHRASREMRNPATGKMMMSKAKTSAQFKASAALKDL
;
A
#
# COMPACT_ATOMS: atom_id res chain seq x y z
N MET A 1 -1.18 17.04 0.10
CA MET A 1 -2.24 16.70 1.08
C MET A 1 -1.69 15.71 2.08
N ASN A 2 -1.83 16.00 3.34
CA ASN A 2 -1.41 15.08 4.40
C ASN A 2 -2.62 14.30 4.94
N LYS A 3 -2.40 13.41 5.93
CA LYS A 3 -3.47 12.59 6.51
C LYS A 3 -4.60 13.44 7.08
N LYS A 4 -4.27 14.51 7.78
CA LYS A 4 -5.27 15.40 8.40
C LYS A 4 -6.17 16.06 7.36
N GLU A 5 -5.58 16.53 6.28
CA GLU A 5 -6.32 17.13 5.16
C GLU A 5 -7.17 16.08 4.44
N LEU A 6 -6.64 14.87 4.26
CA LEU A 6 -7.37 13.77 3.65
C LEU A 6 -8.59 13.39 4.48
N VAL A 7 -8.44 13.28 5.79
CA VAL A 7 -9.55 12.98 6.73
C VAL A 7 -10.63 14.06 6.64
N SER A 8 -10.22 15.31 6.62
CA SER A 8 -11.15 16.44 6.48
C SER A 8 -11.92 16.39 5.17
N ALA A 9 -11.24 16.09 4.07
CA ALA A 9 -11.86 15.95 2.75
C ALA A 9 -12.86 14.79 2.71
N ILE A 10 -12.50 13.64 3.30
CA ILE A 10 -13.38 12.49 3.38
C ILE A 10 -14.63 12.81 4.20
N ALA A 11 -14.45 13.47 5.37
CA ALA A 11 -15.55 13.86 6.21
C ALA A 11 -16.54 14.77 5.48
N SER A 12 -16.03 15.73 4.74
CA SER A 12 -16.83 16.64 3.94
C SER A 12 -17.57 15.92 2.82
N HIS A 13 -16.89 15.00 2.15
CA HIS A 13 -17.44 14.26 1.01
C HIS A 13 -18.53 13.28 1.42
N THR A 14 -18.43 12.71 2.60
CA THR A 14 -19.38 11.71 3.13
C THR A 14 -20.40 12.31 4.11
N ASP A 15 -20.35 13.62 4.35
CA ASP A 15 -21.18 14.30 5.33
C ASP A 15 -21.07 13.64 6.71
N SER A 16 -19.86 13.32 7.10
CA SER A 16 -19.55 12.70 8.40
C SER A 16 -18.62 13.59 9.22
N THR A 17 -18.37 13.17 10.47
CA THR A 17 -17.43 13.88 11.32
C THR A 17 -15.98 13.51 10.95
N GLN A 18 -15.04 14.38 11.31
CA GLN A 18 -13.62 14.07 11.11
C GLN A 18 -13.20 12.84 11.92
N ALA A 19 -13.78 12.65 13.11
CA ALA A 19 -13.50 11.47 13.91
C ALA A 19 -13.92 10.19 13.19
N ALA A 20 -15.14 10.15 12.63
CA ALA A 20 -15.64 9.01 11.89
C ALA A 20 -14.81 8.76 10.62
N ALA A 21 -14.49 9.82 9.88
CA ALA A 21 -13.66 9.71 8.67
C ALA A 21 -12.26 9.18 9.00
N GLY A 22 -11.67 9.62 10.11
CA GLY A 22 -10.37 9.12 10.57
C GLY A 22 -10.41 7.66 10.93
N GLU A 23 -11.46 7.20 11.58
CA GLU A 23 -11.66 5.79 11.91
C GLU A 23 -11.80 4.93 10.65
N PHE A 24 -12.56 5.39 9.67
CA PHE A 24 -12.71 4.68 8.40
C PHE A 24 -11.38 4.58 7.66
N LEU A 25 -10.62 5.65 7.62
CA LEU A 25 -9.31 5.64 6.96
C LEU A 25 -8.33 4.70 7.68
N ASN A 26 -8.29 4.74 9.00
CA ASN A 26 -7.44 3.85 9.79
C ASN A 26 -7.83 2.38 9.59
N ALA A 27 -9.13 2.08 9.62
CA ALA A 27 -9.63 0.74 9.39
C ALA A 27 -9.29 0.26 7.97
N PHE A 28 -9.42 1.11 6.98
CA PHE A 28 -9.05 0.80 5.59
C PHE A 28 -7.57 0.41 5.51
N CYS A 29 -6.70 1.22 6.09
CA CYS A 29 -5.26 0.94 6.08
C CYS A 29 -4.92 -0.36 6.80
N GLU A 30 -5.55 -0.62 7.96
CA GLU A 30 -5.33 -1.85 8.73
C GLU A 30 -5.77 -3.09 7.96
N VAL A 31 -6.91 -3.03 7.29
CA VAL A 31 -7.43 -4.14 6.49
C VAL A 31 -6.49 -4.42 5.32
N VAL A 32 -6.04 -3.40 4.62
CA VAL A 32 -5.09 -3.55 3.51
C VAL A 32 -3.79 -4.18 3.99
N VAL A 33 -3.22 -3.67 5.08
CA VAL A 33 -1.98 -4.21 5.65
C VAL A 33 -2.15 -5.67 6.05
N SER A 34 -3.26 -6.00 6.72
CA SER A 34 -3.58 -7.36 7.13
C SER A 34 -3.66 -8.32 5.94
N GLU A 35 -4.29 -7.87 4.86
CA GLU A 35 -4.40 -8.67 3.64
C GLU A 35 -3.04 -8.88 2.99
N MET A 36 -2.22 -7.84 2.95
CA MET A 36 -0.86 -7.93 2.38
C MET A 36 0.04 -8.87 3.19
N LYS A 37 -0.16 -8.96 4.50
CA LYS A 37 0.60 -9.86 5.37
C LYS A 37 0.33 -11.35 5.12
N LYS A 38 -0.75 -11.68 4.41
CA LYS A 38 -1.03 -13.07 4.04
C LYS A 38 0.00 -13.66 3.08
N GLY A 39 0.75 -12.81 2.38
CA GLY A 39 1.87 -13.22 1.58
C GLY A 39 1.68 -12.99 0.08
N ASP A 40 2.58 -13.59 -0.69
CA ASP A 40 2.66 -13.39 -2.13
C ASP A 40 1.34 -13.75 -2.83
N GLY A 41 0.92 -12.89 -3.73
CA GLY A 41 -0.30 -13.06 -4.49
C GLY A 41 -1.56 -12.50 -3.84
N SER A 42 -1.48 -12.06 -2.58
CA SER A 42 -2.61 -11.40 -1.92
C SER A 42 -2.91 -10.08 -2.63
N THR A 43 -4.18 -9.81 -2.84
CA THR A 43 -4.62 -8.63 -3.59
C THR A 43 -5.83 -7.98 -2.93
N VAL A 44 -5.81 -6.66 -2.87
CA VAL A 44 -6.98 -5.86 -2.51
C VAL A 44 -7.32 -4.99 -3.72
N ALA A 45 -8.41 -5.33 -4.40
CA ALA A 45 -8.83 -4.63 -5.61
C ALA A 45 -9.93 -3.63 -5.29
N ILE A 46 -9.76 -2.39 -5.76
CA ILE A 46 -10.73 -1.32 -5.60
C ILE A 46 -11.12 -0.85 -6.99
N PRO A 47 -12.31 -1.23 -7.50
CA PRO A 47 -12.75 -0.84 -8.84
C PRO A 47 -12.72 0.69 -9.03
N GLY A 48 -12.20 1.15 -10.14
CA GLY A 48 -12.10 2.57 -10.46
C GLY A 48 -10.96 3.31 -9.75
N PHE A 49 -10.21 2.62 -8.90
CA PHE A 49 -9.08 3.22 -8.17
C PHE A 49 -7.77 2.49 -8.48
N GLY A 50 -7.69 1.23 -8.16
CA GLY A 50 -6.50 0.42 -8.36
C GLY A 50 -6.50 -0.81 -7.49
N GLN A 51 -5.34 -1.40 -7.32
CA GLN A 51 -5.22 -2.58 -6.47
C GLN A 51 -3.89 -2.59 -5.73
N PHE A 52 -3.92 -3.15 -4.53
CA PHE A 52 -2.73 -3.44 -3.76
C PHE A 52 -2.39 -4.90 -3.95
N ILE A 53 -1.13 -5.19 -4.23
CA ILE A 53 -0.65 -6.55 -4.51
C ILE A 53 0.55 -6.83 -3.62
N ALA A 54 0.50 -7.92 -2.87
CA ALA A 54 1.64 -8.37 -2.11
C ALA A 54 2.57 -9.17 -3.03
N LYS A 55 3.82 -8.76 -3.10
CA LYS A 55 4.85 -9.45 -3.85
C LYS A 55 5.97 -9.90 -2.93
N HIS A 56 6.28 -11.17 -3.00
CA HIS A 56 7.39 -11.76 -2.28
C HIS A 56 8.63 -11.77 -3.17
N ARG A 57 9.74 -11.31 -2.61
CA ARG A 57 11.03 -11.41 -3.27
C ARG A 57 11.91 -12.36 -2.47
N ALA A 58 12.36 -13.43 -3.11
CA ALA A 58 13.29 -14.37 -2.50
C ALA A 58 14.64 -13.68 -2.25
N SER A 59 15.38 -14.19 -1.28
CA SER A 59 16.75 -13.74 -1.06
C SER A 59 17.60 -14.00 -2.30
N ARG A 60 18.50 -13.11 -2.61
CA ARG A 60 19.39 -13.24 -3.76
C ARG A 60 20.75 -12.62 -3.45
N GLU A 61 21.76 -13.09 -4.17
CA GLU A 61 23.09 -12.48 -4.12
C GLU A 61 23.04 -11.09 -4.76
N MET A 62 23.69 -10.16 -4.09
CA MET A 62 23.84 -8.82 -4.63
C MET A 62 25.19 -8.26 -4.18
N ARG A 63 25.73 -7.36 -4.99
CA ARG A 63 27.01 -6.73 -4.70
C ARG A 63 26.80 -5.47 -3.86
N ASN A 64 27.52 -5.38 -2.75
CA ASN A 64 27.51 -4.17 -1.94
C ASN A 64 28.32 -3.06 -2.65
N PRO A 65 27.70 -1.96 -3.09
CA PRO A 65 28.42 -0.91 -3.81
C PRO A 65 29.45 -0.17 -2.97
N ALA A 66 29.33 -0.19 -1.64
CA ALA A 66 30.26 0.48 -0.75
C ALA A 66 31.55 -0.32 -0.55
N THR A 67 31.47 -1.65 -0.45
CA THR A 67 32.62 -2.53 -0.19
C THR A 67 33.02 -3.38 -1.37
N GLY A 68 32.18 -3.51 -2.36
CA GLY A 68 32.38 -4.40 -3.50
C GLY A 68 32.23 -5.88 -3.19
N LYS A 69 31.89 -6.23 -1.96
CA LYS A 69 31.71 -7.61 -1.54
C LYS A 69 30.30 -8.10 -1.89
N MET A 70 30.20 -9.38 -2.19
CA MET A 70 28.90 -10.03 -2.40
C MET A 70 28.19 -10.19 -1.08
N MET A 71 26.88 -9.94 -1.08
CA MET A 71 26.03 -10.12 0.08
C MET A 71 24.68 -10.68 -0.36
N MET A 72 23.97 -11.33 0.56
CA MET A 72 22.62 -11.82 0.30
C MET A 72 21.59 -10.79 0.73
N SER A 73 20.68 -10.44 -0.16
CA SER A 73 19.50 -9.66 0.21
C SER A 73 18.54 -10.55 0.99
N LYS A 74 17.84 -9.97 1.96
CA LYS A 74 16.83 -10.72 2.71
C LYS A 74 15.60 -10.95 1.85
N ALA A 75 15.00 -12.13 1.96
CA ALA A 75 13.68 -12.39 1.42
C ALA A 75 12.67 -11.49 2.14
N LYS A 76 11.78 -10.87 1.39
CA LYS A 76 10.73 -10.02 1.98
C LYS A 76 9.49 -9.99 1.10
N THR A 77 8.35 -9.75 1.74
CA THR A 77 7.08 -9.50 1.07
C THR A 77 6.76 -8.02 1.21
N SER A 78 6.46 -7.37 0.12
CA SER A 78 6.11 -5.95 0.13
C SER A 78 4.83 -5.70 -0.65
N ALA A 79 4.10 -4.66 -0.26
CA ALA A 79 2.90 -4.23 -0.95
C ALA A 79 3.27 -3.31 -2.11
N GLN A 80 2.62 -3.50 -3.25
CA GLN A 80 2.72 -2.62 -4.40
C GLN A 80 1.34 -2.14 -4.78
N PHE A 81 1.24 -0.92 -5.28
CA PHE A 81 -0.01 -0.35 -5.75
C PHE A 81 0.01 -0.26 -7.27
N LYS A 82 -1.03 -0.81 -7.90
CA LYS A 82 -1.21 -0.73 -9.35
C LYS A 82 -2.45 0.11 -9.63
N ALA A 83 -2.26 1.27 -10.25
CA ALA A 83 -3.36 2.17 -10.58
C ALA A 83 -4.27 1.54 -11.63
N SER A 84 -5.58 1.78 -11.49
CA SER A 84 -6.55 1.40 -12.52
C SER A 84 -6.42 2.29 -13.75
N ALA A 85 -7.04 1.90 -14.85
CA ALA A 85 -7.05 2.69 -16.07
C ALA A 85 -7.60 4.11 -15.83
N ALA A 86 -8.59 4.25 -14.94
CA ALA A 86 -9.17 5.55 -14.59
C ALA A 86 -8.17 6.49 -13.93
N LEU A 87 -7.18 5.97 -13.20
CA LEU A 87 -6.13 6.78 -12.58
C LEU A 87 -4.93 7.00 -13.49
N LYS A 88 -4.75 6.17 -14.50
CA LYS A 88 -3.64 6.30 -15.43
C LYS A 88 -3.87 7.39 -16.49
N ASP A 89 -5.12 7.73 -16.73
CA ASP A 89 -5.52 8.71 -17.72
C ASP A 89 -6.51 9.68 -17.10
N LEU A 90 -5.97 10.66 -16.40
CA LEU A 90 -6.75 11.72 -15.76
C LEU A 90 -6.93 12.92 -16.67
#